data_c66f35d2ad96d427d83b2de821b96d72
#
_entry.id   c66f35d2ad96d427d83b2de821b96d72
#
_cell.length_a   1.000
_cell.length_b   1.000
_cell.length_c   1.000
_cell.angle_alpha   90.00
_cell.angle_beta   90.00
_cell.angle_gamma   90.00
#
_symmetry.space_group_name_H-M   'P 1'
#
loop_
_entity.id
_entity.type
_entity.pdbx_description
1 polymer ?
#
loop_
_entity_poly.entity_id
_entity_poly.type
_entity_poly.pdbx_seq_one_letter_code
_entity_poly.pdbx_strand_id
1 'polypeptide(L)'
;MFELQYFIIGIVQGFTEFLPISSSGHLVLVSQLTSWQDQGLFTDVAVHVGTLLAVIIYLRSHITSLIKSFFSFQLTQNDNLIKIIIATIPAVIVGFFIFDFVQLYFRDIKVVAVSSCLLYTSDAADDLTR
;
A
#
# COMPACT_ATOMS: atom_id res chain seq x y z
N MET A 1 4.61 5.83 -26.25
CA MET A 1 4.43 6.70 -25.08
C MET A 1 3.83 5.97 -23.87
N PHE A 2 2.85 5.09 -24.06
CA PHE A 2 2.22 4.34 -22.96
C PHE A 2 3.20 3.47 -22.15
N GLU A 3 4.11 2.77 -22.80
CA GLU A 3 5.07 1.90 -22.12
C GLU A 3 6.00 2.66 -21.17
N LEU A 4 6.43 3.88 -21.55
CA LEU A 4 7.26 4.72 -20.70
C LEU A 4 6.51 5.19 -19.45
N GLN A 5 5.22 5.50 -19.58
CA GLN A 5 4.37 5.88 -18.45
C GLN A 5 4.31 4.77 -17.41
N TYR A 6 3.99 3.55 -17.81
CA TYR A 6 3.89 2.40 -16.90
C TYR A 6 5.22 2.06 -16.25
N PHE A 7 6.32 2.20 -16.98
CA PHE A 7 7.66 2.00 -16.44
C PHE A 7 8.00 3.01 -15.34
N ILE A 8 7.70 4.29 -15.57
CA ILE A 8 7.93 5.35 -14.57
C ILE A 8 7.02 5.16 -13.35
N ILE A 9 5.75 4.81 -13.54
CA ILE A 9 4.81 4.50 -12.47
C ILE A 9 5.32 3.33 -11.63
N GLY A 10 5.84 2.26 -12.24
CA GLY A 10 6.43 1.14 -11.53
C GLY A 10 7.66 1.54 -10.70
N ILE A 11 8.52 2.42 -11.22
CA ILE A 11 9.66 2.95 -10.47
C ILE A 11 9.19 3.79 -9.28
N VAL A 12 8.27 4.72 -9.50
CA VAL A 12 7.70 5.56 -8.43
C VAL A 12 7.09 4.70 -7.34
N GLN A 13 6.26 3.72 -7.71
CA GLN A 13 5.68 2.77 -6.76
C GLN A 13 6.76 2.01 -5.98
N GLY A 14 7.78 1.49 -6.67
CA GLY A 14 8.85 0.74 -6.02
C GLY A 14 9.62 1.53 -4.97
N PHE A 15 9.78 2.84 -5.15
CA PHE A 15 10.40 3.69 -4.14
C PHE A 15 9.41 4.15 -3.05
N THR A 16 8.23 4.57 -3.44
CA THR A 16 7.28 5.19 -2.49
C THR A 16 6.56 4.20 -1.61
N GLU A 17 6.45 2.93 -2.01
CA GLU A 17 5.81 1.89 -1.21
C GLU A 17 6.56 1.60 0.10
N PHE A 18 7.88 1.69 0.08
CA PHE A 18 8.71 1.41 1.26
C PHE A 18 9.06 2.64 2.09
N LEU A 19 8.67 3.82 1.62
CA LEU A 19 8.83 5.06 2.37
C LEU A 19 7.53 5.36 3.15
N PRO A 20 7.60 6.01 4.32
CA PRO A 20 6.42 6.39 5.09
C PRO A 20 5.67 7.58 4.47
N ILE A 21 5.41 7.48 3.17
CA ILE A 21 4.71 8.48 2.35
C ILE A 21 3.68 7.74 1.50
N SER A 22 2.50 8.30 1.31
CA SER A 22 1.45 7.64 0.54
C SER A 22 1.88 7.33 -0.90
N SER A 23 2.13 6.07 -1.24
CA SER A 23 2.46 5.63 -2.61
C SER A 23 1.32 5.95 -3.58
N SER A 24 0.07 5.65 -3.20
CA SER A 24 -1.11 5.96 -4.01
C SER A 24 -1.23 7.45 -4.32
N GLY A 25 -0.90 8.32 -3.36
CA GLY A 25 -0.85 9.77 -3.57
C GLY A 25 0.18 10.17 -4.62
N HIS A 26 1.36 9.54 -4.61
CA HIS A 26 2.41 9.80 -5.61
C HIS A 26 2.02 9.32 -7.00
N LEU A 27 1.33 8.18 -7.13
CA LEU A 27 0.84 7.69 -8.41
C LEU A 27 -0.16 8.67 -9.04
N VAL A 28 -1.09 9.21 -8.26
CA VAL A 28 -2.03 10.26 -8.72
C VAL A 28 -1.26 11.53 -9.11
N LEU A 29 -0.26 11.92 -8.32
CA LEU A 29 0.53 13.14 -8.57
C LEU A 29 1.34 13.04 -9.88
N VAL A 30 1.89 11.87 -10.21
CA VAL A 30 2.64 11.65 -11.46
C VAL A 30 1.77 11.97 -12.67
N SER A 31 0.54 11.47 -12.73
CA SER A 31 -0.37 11.75 -13.85
C SER A 31 -0.72 13.23 -13.97
N GLN A 32 -0.89 13.92 -12.85
CA GLN A 32 -1.20 15.36 -12.82
C GLN A 32 0.00 16.23 -13.27
N LEU A 33 1.22 15.89 -12.87
CA LEU A 33 2.43 16.65 -13.22
C LEU A 33 2.90 16.42 -14.66
N THR A 34 2.62 15.26 -15.22
CA THR A 34 3.09 14.88 -16.56
C THR A 34 2.06 15.11 -17.65
N SER A 35 0.85 15.55 -17.31
CA SER A 35 -0.29 15.63 -18.23
C SER A 35 -0.65 14.28 -18.88
N TRP A 36 -0.21 13.17 -18.29
CA TRP A 36 -0.63 11.84 -18.71
C TRP A 36 -2.04 11.57 -18.21
N GLN A 37 -2.77 10.73 -18.95
CA GLN A 37 -4.06 10.23 -18.47
C GLN A 37 -3.83 9.44 -17.17
N ASP A 38 -4.77 9.56 -16.22
CA ASP A 38 -4.77 8.72 -15.03
C ASP A 38 -4.72 7.24 -15.45
N GLN A 39 -3.74 6.53 -14.96
CA GLN A 39 -3.47 5.12 -15.28
C GLN A 39 -4.59 4.17 -14.83
N GLY A 40 -5.47 4.64 -13.97
CA GLY A 40 -6.60 3.89 -13.44
C GLY A 40 -6.22 2.86 -12.38
N LEU A 41 -7.23 2.42 -11.65
CA LEU A 41 -7.08 1.50 -10.52
C LEU A 41 -6.41 0.18 -10.90
N PHE A 42 -6.66 -0.35 -12.10
CA PHE A 42 -6.06 -1.61 -12.53
C PHE A 42 -4.53 -1.54 -12.54
N THR A 43 -3.98 -0.45 -13.06
CA THR A 43 -2.53 -0.24 -13.07
C THR A 43 -2.00 -0.03 -11.66
N ASP A 44 -2.69 0.72 -10.81
CA ASP A 44 -2.31 0.92 -9.42
C ASP A 44 -2.23 -0.41 -8.68
N VAL A 45 -3.23 -1.27 -8.82
CA VAL A 45 -3.23 -2.61 -8.23
C VAL A 45 -2.09 -3.45 -8.79
N ALA A 46 -1.84 -3.42 -10.10
CA ALA A 46 -0.78 -4.20 -10.73
C ALA A 46 0.61 -3.84 -10.19
N VAL A 47 0.91 -2.55 -10.00
CA VAL A 47 2.21 -2.12 -9.45
C VAL A 47 2.35 -2.45 -7.96
N HIS A 48 1.26 -2.42 -7.18
CA HIS A 48 1.25 -2.89 -5.79
C HIS A 48 1.47 -4.42 -5.70
N VAL A 49 0.89 -5.20 -6.61
CA VAL A 49 1.18 -6.64 -6.71
C VAL A 49 2.66 -6.87 -7.02
N GLY A 50 3.25 -6.04 -7.89
CA GLY A 50 4.69 -6.09 -8.18
C GLY A 50 5.56 -5.88 -6.93
N THR A 51 5.27 -4.86 -6.13
CA THR A 51 5.98 -4.60 -4.86
C THR A 51 5.73 -5.70 -3.83
N LEU A 52 4.52 -6.24 -3.74
CA LEU A 52 4.20 -7.38 -2.88
C LEU A 52 5.03 -8.60 -3.25
N LEU A 53 5.14 -8.93 -4.53
CA LEU A 53 5.98 -10.04 -5.01
C LEU A 53 7.45 -9.83 -4.66
N ALA A 54 7.96 -8.61 -4.80
CA ALA A 54 9.33 -8.28 -4.40
C ALA A 54 9.57 -8.53 -2.91
N VAL A 55 8.64 -8.13 -2.04
CA VAL A 55 8.69 -8.39 -0.59
C VAL A 55 8.63 -9.89 -0.29
N ILE A 56 7.75 -10.63 -0.95
CA ILE A 56 7.64 -12.09 -0.78
C ILE A 56 8.97 -12.78 -1.14
N ILE A 57 9.59 -12.38 -2.24
CA ILE A 57 10.87 -12.93 -2.68
C ILE A 57 11.99 -12.57 -1.68
N TYR A 58 12.02 -11.32 -1.23
CA TYR A 58 13.01 -10.84 -0.27
C TYR A 58 12.89 -11.55 1.09
N LEU A 59 11.67 -11.67 1.61
CA LEU A 59 11.39 -12.29 2.91
C LEU A 59 11.05 -13.79 2.81
N ARG A 60 11.38 -14.47 1.71
CA ARG A 60 10.99 -15.87 1.46
C ARG A 60 11.29 -16.83 2.62
N SER A 61 12.45 -16.68 3.27
CA SER A 61 12.83 -17.53 4.40
C SER A 61 11.92 -17.32 5.62
N HIS A 62 11.55 -16.06 5.88
CA HIS A 62 10.64 -15.70 6.97
C HIS A 62 9.22 -16.20 6.70
N ILE A 63 8.75 -15.99 5.48
CA ILE A 63 7.41 -16.42 5.04
C ILE A 63 7.29 -17.95 5.06
N THR A 64 8.31 -18.68 4.59
CA THR A 64 8.30 -20.15 4.65
C THR A 64 8.32 -20.68 6.07
N SER A 65 9.01 -20.01 6.99
CA SER A 65 8.97 -20.35 8.42
C SER A 65 7.58 -20.13 9.02
N LEU A 66 6.93 -19.00 8.71
CA LEU A 66 5.56 -18.71 9.16
C LEU A 66 4.55 -19.72 8.62
N ILE A 67 4.64 -20.08 7.33
CA ILE A 67 3.79 -21.10 6.71
C ILE A 67 3.97 -22.46 7.37
N LYS A 68 5.21 -22.89 7.62
CA LYS A 68 5.50 -24.15 8.31
C LYS A 68 4.95 -24.16 9.73
N SER A 69 5.09 -23.08 10.47
CA SER A 69 4.53 -22.92 11.83
C SER A 69 3.00 -23.05 11.82
N PHE A 70 2.35 -22.47 10.83
CA PHE A 70 0.89 -22.56 10.67
C PHE A 70 0.42 -23.99 10.43
N PHE A 71 1.06 -24.74 9.53
CA PHE A 71 0.68 -26.12 9.20
C PHE A 71 1.10 -27.14 10.27
N SER A 72 2.12 -26.86 11.09
CA SER A 72 2.53 -27.75 12.17
C SER A 72 1.69 -27.63 13.43
N PHE A 73 0.64 -26.81 13.44
CA PHE A 73 -0.21 -26.54 14.62
C PHE A 73 0.57 -26.14 15.90
N GLN A 74 1.82 -25.77 15.75
CA GLN A 74 2.65 -25.23 16.85
C GLN A 74 2.43 -23.74 16.99
N LEU A 75 1.16 -23.32 16.99
CA LEU A 75 0.79 -21.92 17.19
C LEU A 75 0.96 -21.59 18.66
N THR A 76 2.11 -21.09 19.03
CA THR A 76 2.34 -20.48 20.34
C THR A 76 1.61 -19.12 20.41
N GLN A 77 1.17 -18.71 21.59
CA GLN A 77 0.45 -17.43 21.80
C GLN A 77 1.21 -16.17 21.29
N ASN A 78 2.45 -16.33 20.88
CA ASN A 78 3.31 -15.27 20.32
C ASN A 78 3.36 -15.25 18.78
N ASP A 79 2.58 -16.07 18.10
CA ASP A 79 2.66 -16.13 16.64
C ASP A 79 2.09 -14.87 16.01
N ASN A 80 2.98 -14.08 15.44
CA ASN A 80 2.66 -12.86 14.69
C ASN A 80 1.67 -13.12 13.54
N LEU A 81 1.61 -14.37 13.03
CA LEU A 81 0.69 -14.77 11.97
C LEU A 81 -0.78 -14.60 12.37
N ILE A 82 -1.17 -15.07 13.58
CA ILE A 82 -2.56 -14.93 14.05
C ILE A 82 -2.91 -13.45 14.21
N LYS A 83 -1.99 -12.65 14.73
CA LYS A 83 -2.20 -11.20 14.88
C LYS A 83 -2.38 -10.51 13.53
N ILE A 84 -1.59 -10.91 12.52
CA ILE A 84 -1.71 -10.40 11.15
C ILE A 84 -3.07 -10.78 10.55
N ILE A 85 -3.48 -12.04 10.67
CA ILE A 85 -4.78 -12.50 10.15
C ILE A 85 -5.92 -11.72 10.80
N ILE A 86 -5.96 -11.64 12.14
CA ILE A 86 -7.02 -10.94 12.88
C ILE A 86 -7.05 -9.46 12.51
N ALA A 87 -5.91 -8.81 12.36
CA ALA A 87 -5.83 -7.40 11.96
C ALA A 87 -6.23 -7.17 10.50
N THR A 88 -6.02 -8.14 9.62
CA THR A 88 -6.33 -8.01 8.19
C THR A 88 -7.81 -8.17 7.89
N ILE A 89 -8.53 -9.05 8.61
CA ILE A 89 -9.95 -9.33 8.38
C ILE A 89 -10.82 -8.06 8.37
N PRO A 90 -10.79 -7.20 9.40
CA PRO A 90 -11.62 -5.99 9.40
C PRO A 90 -11.24 -5.02 8.27
N ALA A 91 -9.95 -4.91 7.94
CA ALA A 91 -9.50 -4.05 6.85
C ALA A 91 -10.03 -4.53 5.48
N VAL A 92 -10.02 -5.85 5.24
CA VAL A 92 -10.56 -6.45 4.01
C VAL A 92 -12.08 -6.24 3.93
N ILE A 93 -12.79 -6.50 5.03
CA ILE A 93 -14.25 -6.32 5.06
C ILE A 93 -14.63 -4.87 4.78
N VAL A 94 -14.05 -3.93 5.51
CA VAL A 94 -14.33 -2.50 5.33
C VAL A 94 -13.92 -2.06 3.93
N GLY A 95 -12.73 -2.45 3.45
CA GLY A 95 -12.24 -2.10 2.12
C GLY A 95 -13.15 -2.60 1.01
N PHE A 96 -13.71 -3.80 1.14
CA PHE A 96 -14.65 -4.35 0.16
C PHE A 96 -15.94 -3.51 0.07
N PHE A 97 -16.50 -3.10 1.20
CA PHE A 97 -17.76 -2.32 1.21
C PHE A 97 -17.58 -0.86 0.77
N ILE A 98 -16.42 -0.25 1.01
CA ILE A 98 -16.17 1.16 0.65
C ILE A 98 -15.42 1.33 -0.67
N PHE A 99 -15.12 0.22 -1.38
CA PHE A 99 -14.28 0.23 -2.58
C PHE A 99 -14.76 1.22 -3.65
N ASP A 100 -16.03 1.17 -4.03
CA ASP A 100 -16.61 2.07 -5.04
C ASP A 100 -16.62 3.52 -4.58
N PHE A 101 -16.88 3.75 -3.31
CA PHE A 101 -16.85 5.09 -2.72
C PHE A 101 -15.45 5.69 -2.75
N VAL A 102 -14.43 4.89 -2.40
CA VAL A 102 -13.03 5.34 -2.44
C VAL A 102 -12.60 5.69 -3.86
N GLN A 103 -12.99 4.89 -4.85
CA GLN A 103 -12.67 5.19 -6.24
C GLN A 103 -13.27 6.51 -6.73
N LEU A 104 -14.51 6.80 -6.34
CA LEU A 104 -15.21 7.99 -6.81
C LEU A 104 -14.70 9.28 -6.17
N TYR A 105 -14.35 9.25 -4.88
CA TYR A 105 -14.13 10.46 -4.09
C TYR A 105 -12.67 10.66 -3.65
N PHE A 106 -11.87 9.60 -3.56
CA PHE A 106 -10.52 9.68 -2.99
C PHE A 106 -9.38 9.78 -4.03
N ARG A 107 -9.70 9.78 -5.31
CA ARG A 107 -8.72 10.00 -6.39
C ARG A 107 -8.56 11.48 -6.77
N ASP A 108 -9.23 12.40 -6.08
CA ASP A 108 -9.03 13.83 -6.29
C ASP A 108 -7.72 14.27 -5.60
N ILE A 109 -6.91 15.04 -6.33
CA ILE A 109 -5.62 15.56 -5.83
C ILE A 109 -5.78 16.40 -4.55
N LYS A 110 -6.92 17.07 -4.38
CA LYS A 110 -7.21 17.83 -3.16
C LYS A 110 -7.35 16.92 -1.95
N VAL A 111 -8.02 15.79 -2.11
CA VAL A 111 -8.18 14.79 -1.04
C VAL A 111 -6.81 14.21 -0.68
N VAL A 112 -5.99 13.86 -1.69
CA VAL A 112 -4.62 13.37 -1.49
C VAL A 112 -3.78 14.41 -0.75
N ALA A 113 -3.84 15.68 -1.13
CA ALA A 113 -3.09 16.75 -0.48
C ALA A 113 -3.51 16.94 0.99
N VAL A 114 -4.81 17.01 1.27
CA VAL A 114 -5.33 17.19 2.63
C VAL A 114 -5.00 15.99 3.51
N SER A 115 -5.18 14.76 3.04
CA SER A 115 -4.88 13.55 3.80
C SER A 115 -3.37 13.42 4.08
N SER A 116 -2.52 13.78 3.14
CA SER A 116 -1.06 13.77 3.33
C SER A 116 -0.63 14.84 4.36
N CYS A 117 -1.21 16.03 4.32
CA CYS A 117 -0.96 17.06 5.33
C CYS A 117 -1.40 16.61 6.73
N LEU A 118 -2.57 16.00 6.85
CA LEU A 118 -3.07 15.48 8.14
C LEU A 118 -2.16 14.37 8.68
N LEU A 119 -1.73 13.43 7.83
CA LEU A 119 -0.81 12.38 8.22
C LEU A 119 0.51 12.96 8.73
N TYR A 120 1.09 13.90 7.99
CA TYR A 120 2.35 14.55 8.36
C TYR A 120 2.26 15.31 9.69
N THR A 121 1.16 16.05 9.92
CA THR A 121 0.96 16.77 11.18
C THR A 121 0.74 15.84 12.36
N SER A 122 0.06 14.72 12.17
CA SER A 122 -0.13 13.69 13.19
C SER A 122 1.19 13.01 13.56
N ASP A 123 2.00 12.65 12.59
CA ASP A 123 3.31 12.02 12.78
C ASP A 123 4.29 12.97 13.52
N ALA A 124 4.32 14.24 13.12
CA ALA A 124 5.10 15.26 13.80
C ALA A 124 4.65 15.51 15.25
N ALA A 125 3.34 15.38 15.54
CA ALA A 125 2.83 15.50 16.91
C ALA A 125 3.25 14.31 17.79
N ASP A 126 3.28 13.10 17.24
CA ASP A 126 3.75 11.90 17.93
C ASP A 126 5.25 11.96 18.27
N ASP A 127 6.07 12.51 17.37
CA ASP A 127 7.50 12.70 17.63
C ASP A 127 7.80 13.71 18.75
N LEU A 128 6.93 14.70 18.94
CA LEU A 128 7.05 15.67 20.03
C LEU A 128 6.63 15.13 21.39
N THR A 129 5.92 14.01 21.43
CA THR A 129 5.39 13.38 22.66
C THR A 129 6.24 12.19 23.13
N ARG A 130 7.25 11.79 22.39
CA ARG A 130 8.23 10.73 22.75
C ARG A 130 9.48 11.29 23.37
#